data_666ab857ec2f7a8ee0fc76723a32f0a6
#
_entry.id   666ab857ec2f7a8ee0fc76723a32f0a6
#
_cell.length_a   1.000
_cell.length_b   1.000
_cell.length_c   1.000
_cell.angle_alpha   90.00
_cell.angle_beta   90.00
_cell.angle_gamma   90.00
#
_symmetry.space_group_name_H-M   'P 1'
#
loop_
_entity.id
_entity.type
_entity.pdbx_description
1 polymer ?
#
loop_
_entity_poly.entity_id
_entity_poly.type
_entity_poly.pdbx_seq_one_letter_code
_entity_poly.pdbx_strand_id
1 'polypeptide(L)'
;MVRAGLPFSFDPAQLSETTASELQKIQQICSSTGGPLAPALERFAKVVATREQTNEELQVAFASPNASSRLVMSLPILVLLGSAISGIPIVSTILSQPIAWVSMGLGIALFTFGKRWVSRILKAAKPTPSDPGSALEMIAIGLRAGMPLSMTKELANAQTEELETMAQTTGAPLADLLTDQAENLRLTQATKDRKRISNASVKVLWPLGLVILPAFVLTAIVPVGLAMLNSK
;
A
#
# COMPACT_ATOMS: atom_id res chain seq x y z
N MET A 1 -7.53 -7.83 -31.11
CA MET A 1 -6.49 -8.59 -31.85
C MET A 1 -6.67 -10.10 -31.68
N VAL A 2 -6.71 -10.64 -30.47
CA VAL A 2 -6.84 -12.10 -30.23
C VAL A 2 -8.12 -12.70 -30.83
N ARG A 3 -9.27 -12.01 -30.80
CA ARG A 3 -10.52 -12.45 -31.46
C ARG A 3 -10.42 -12.54 -32.97
N ALA A 4 -9.47 -11.84 -33.57
CA ALA A 4 -9.24 -11.87 -35.03
C ALA A 4 -8.18 -12.92 -35.45
N GLY A 5 -7.72 -13.78 -34.53
CA GLY A 5 -6.71 -14.80 -34.81
C GLY A 5 -5.29 -14.25 -35.01
N LEU A 6 -5.06 -12.99 -34.68
CA LEU A 6 -3.72 -12.40 -34.74
C LEU A 6 -2.87 -12.86 -33.55
N PRO A 7 -1.55 -13.03 -33.73
CA PRO A 7 -0.67 -13.41 -32.63
C PRO A 7 -0.71 -12.34 -31.53
N PHE A 8 -0.92 -12.77 -30.28
CA PHE A 8 -0.90 -11.89 -29.11
C PHE A 8 0.55 -11.67 -28.69
N SER A 9 1.00 -10.44 -28.75
CA SER A 9 2.28 -10.00 -28.18
C SER A 9 2.03 -8.83 -27.25
N PHE A 10 2.67 -8.82 -26.11
CA PHE A 10 2.65 -7.72 -25.15
C PHE A 10 4.07 -7.35 -24.76
N ASP A 11 4.25 -6.08 -24.39
CA ASP A 11 5.52 -5.59 -23.86
C ASP A 11 5.51 -5.77 -22.33
N PRO A 12 6.33 -6.68 -21.78
CA PRO A 12 6.38 -6.91 -20.33
C PRO A 12 6.80 -5.67 -19.54
N ALA A 13 7.52 -4.75 -20.15
CA ALA A 13 8.01 -3.54 -19.49
C ALA A 13 6.90 -2.55 -19.10
N GLN A 14 5.71 -2.68 -19.69
CA GLN A 14 4.55 -1.84 -19.38
C GLN A 14 3.67 -2.39 -18.25
N LEU A 15 3.96 -3.59 -17.78
CA LEU A 15 3.17 -4.27 -16.74
C LEU A 15 4.00 -4.43 -15.46
N SER A 16 3.32 -4.52 -14.30
CA SER A 16 4.01 -4.93 -13.07
C SER A 16 4.56 -6.35 -13.22
N GLU A 17 5.67 -6.68 -12.56
CA GLU A 17 6.28 -8.02 -12.62
C GLU A 17 5.27 -9.13 -12.28
N THR A 18 4.41 -8.90 -11.29
CA THR A 18 3.36 -9.83 -10.89
C THR A 18 2.32 -10.03 -12.00
N THR A 19 1.82 -8.95 -12.58
CA THR A 19 0.84 -9.00 -13.67
C THR A 19 1.42 -9.65 -14.93
N ALA A 20 2.67 -9.35 -15.26
CA ALA A 20 3.35 -9.95 -16.39
C ALA A 20 3.54 -11.47 -16.21
N SER A 21 3.94 -11.92 -15.02
CA SER A 21 4.10 -13.35 -14.71
C SER A 21 2.76 -14.12 -14.74
N GLU A 22 1.68 -13.52 -14.22
CA GLU A 22 0.34 -14.11 -14.28
C GLU A 22 -0.18 -14.21 -15.72
N LEU A 23 0.01 -13.16 -16.52
CA LEU A 23 -0.36 -13.16 -17.94
C LEU A 23 0.40 -14.24 -18.72
N GLN A 24 1.69 -14.40 -18.45
CA GLN A 24 2.52 -15.42 -19.08
C GLN A 24 2.07 -16.84 -18.72
N LYS A 25 1.68 -17.08 -17.48
CA LYS A 25 1.10 -18.37 -17.04
C LYS A 25 -0.23 -18.66 -17.75
N ILE A 26 -1.13 -17.67 -17.86
CA ILE A 26 -2.40 -17.82 -18.59
C ILE A 26 -2.14 -18.15 -20.06
N GLN A 27 -1.21 -17.45 -20.69
CA GLN A 27 -0.84 -17.72 -22.08
C GLN A 27 -0.29 -19.15 -22.25
N GLN A 28 0.58 -19.58 -21.34
CA GLN A 28 1.14 -20.95 -21.33
C GLN A 28 0.04 -22.00 -21.17
N ILE A 29 -0.90 -21.80 -20.23
CA ILE A 29 -2.03 -22.71 -20.02
C ILE A 29 -2.87 -22.80 -21.30
N CYS A 30 -3.29 -21.68 -21.86
CA CYS A 30 -4.14 -21.69 -23.07
C CYS A 30 -3.42 -22.30 -24.29
N SER A 31 -2.11 -22.05 -24.43
CA SER A 31 -1.33 -22.61 -25.56
C SER A 31 -1.11 -24.12 -25.44
N SER A 32 -0.92 -24.63 -24.21
CA SER A 32 -0.71 -26.08 -23.99
C SER A 32 -1.99 -26.91 -24.12
N THR A 33 -3.17 -26.31 -23.88
CA THR A 33 -4.46 -26.99 -23.86
C THR A 33 -5.31 -26.71 -25.09
N GLY A 34 -4.89 -25.77 -25.97
CA GLY A 34 -5.76 -25.29 -27.06
C GLY A 34 -6.97 -24.50 -26.56
N GLY A 35 -6.96 -24.06 -25.31
CA GLY A 35 -8.05 -23.34 -24.69
C GLY A 35 -8.30 -21.96 -25.28
N PRO A 36 -9.50 -21.38 -25.10
CA PRO A 36 -9.88 -20.09 -25.67
C PRO A 36 -9.14 -18.93 -25.00
N LEU A 37 -8.02 -18.50 -25.57
CA LEU A 37 -7.17 -17.43 -25.05
C LEU A 37 -7.91 -16.08 -24.91
N ALA A 38 -8.80 -15.74 -25.86
CA ALA A 38 -9.48 -14.45 -25.83
C ALA A 38 -10.40 -14.25 -24.60
N PRO A 39 -11.28 -15.18 -24.22
CA PRO A 39 -12.06 -15.08 -23.00
C PRO A 39 -11.21 -15.07 -21.73
N ALA A 40 -10.12 -15.83 -21.70
CA ALA A 40 -9.19 -15.84 -20.56
C ALA A 40 -8.52 -14.47 -20.35
N LEU A 41 -8.04 -13.85 -21.43
CA LEU A 41 -7.45 -12.51 -21.40
C LEU A 41 -8.48 -11.42 -21.05
N GLU A 42 -9.71 -11.51 -21.55
CA GLU A 42 -10.76 -10.55 -21.18
C GLU A 42 -11.08 -10.58 -19.67
N ARG A 43 -11.16 -11.79 -19.09
CA ARG A 43 -11.34 -11.94 -17.64
C ARG A 43 -10.14 -11.40 -16.86
N PHE A 44 -8.94 -11.76 -17.29
CA PHE A 44 -7.73 -11.27 -16.66
C PHE A 44 -7.64 -9.74 -16.70
N ALA A 45 -7.95 -9.13 -17.84
CA ALA A 45 -8.00 -7.69 -17.98
C ALA A 45 -9.01 -7.04 -17.00
N LYS A 46 -10.19 -7.65 -16.82
CA LYS A 46 -11.19 -7.19 -15.85
C LYS A 46 -10.66 -7.27 -14.42
N VAL A 47 -9.97 -8.36 -14.07
CA VAL A 47 -9.34 -8.52 -12.74
C VAL A 47 -8.28 -7.47 -12.50
N VAL A 48 -7.39 -7.23 -13.47
CA VAL A 48 -6.34 -6.20 -13.36
C VAL A 48 -6.96 -4.82 -13.21
N ALA A 49 -8.00 -4.48 -13.99
CA ALA A 49 -8.71 -3.21 -13.88
C ALA A 49 -9.35 -3.02 -12.49
N THR A 50 -9.97 -4.06 -11.93
CA THR A 50 -10.55 -4.01 -10.58
C THR A 50 -9.47 -3.86 -9.50
N ARG A 51 -8.32 -4.51 -9.66
CA ARG A 51 -7.16 -4.34 -8.75
C ARG A 51 -6.64 -2.90 -8.78
N GLU A 52 -6.49 -2.32 -9.97
CA GLU A 52 -6.00 -0.95 -10.12
C GLU A 52 -6.96 0.05 -9.48
N GLN A 53 -8.26 -0.08 -9.73
CA GLN A 53 -9.28 0.75 -9.08
C GLN A 53 -9.22 0.64 -7.55
N THR A 54 -9.07 -0.57 -7.01
CA THR A 54 -8.93 -0.79 -5.56
C THR A 54 -7.65 -0.14 -5.02
N ASN A 55 -6.53 -0.25 -5.76
CA ASN A 55 -5.27 0.37 -5.39
C ASN A 55 -5.36 1.89 -5.37
N GLU A 56 -6.02 2.49 -6.37
CA GLU A 56 -6.26 3.95 -6.42
C GLU A 56 -7.08 4.41 -5.22
N GLU A 57 -8.17 3.73 -4.88
CA GLU A 57 -8.98 4.02 -3.69
C GLU A 57 -8.16 3.95 -2.40
N LEU A 58 -7.31 2.92 -2.28
CA LEU A 58 -6.43 2.75 -1.13
C LEU A 58 -5.35 3.84 -1.08
N GLN A 59 -4.79 4.25 -2.21
CA GLN A 59 -3.83 5.35 -2.29
C GLN A 59 -4.46 6.67 -1.85
N VAL A 60 -5.68 6.97 -2.31
CA VAL A 60 -6.44 8.17 -1.90
C VAL A 60 -6.71 8.13 -0.39
N ALA A 61 -7.17 7.00 0.14
CA ALA A 61 -7.40 6.83 1.58
C ALA A 61 -6.11 7.00 2.40
N PHE A 62 -4.96 6.60 1.84
CA PHE A 62 -3.65 6.71 2.48
C PHE A 62 -3.04 8.13 2.36
N ALA A 63 -3.49 8.93 1.40
CA ALA A 63 -2.98 10.29 1.19
C ALA A 63 -3.28 11.21 2.38
N SER A 64 -4.44 11.11 2.99
CA SER A 64 -4.87 11.95 4.12
C SER A 64 -3.93 11.87 5.34
N PRO A 65 -3.63 10.70 5.92
CA PRO A 65 -2.71 10.60 7.06
C PRO A 65 -1.27 11.01 6.70
N ASN A 66 -0.84 10.80 5.45
CA ASN A 66 0.46 11.28 4.98
C ASN A 66 0.56 12.80 4.90
N ALA A 67 -0.47 13.47 4.37
CA ALA A 67 -0.51 14.92 4.26
C ALA A 67 -0.49 15.59 5.62
N SER A 68 -1.34 15.15 6.55
CA SER A 68 -1.39 15.66 7.93
C SER A 68 -0.05 15.49 8.64
N SER A 69 0.58 14.33 8.52
CA SER A 69 1.90 14.07 9.12
C SER A 69 2.98 15.00 8.56
N ARG A 70 3.01 15.24 7.25
CA ARG A 70 3.97 16.15 6.60
C ARG A 70 3.79 17.58 7.06
N LEU A 71 2.53 18.02 7.18
CA LEU A 71 2.20 19.38 7.60
C LEU A 71 2.67 19.66 9.03
N VAL A 72 2.38 18.74 9.96
CA VAL A 72 2.86 18.88 11.36
C VAL A 72 4.39 18.79 11.45
N MET A 73 5.03 17.94 10.64
CA MET A 73 6.49 17.83 10.60
C MET A 73 7.19 19.05 9.99
N SER A 74 6.53 19.84 9.14
CA SER A 74 7.10 21.09 8.60
C SER A 74 7.00 22.28 9.53
N LEU A 75 6.16 22.21 10.57
CA LEU A 75 5.87 23.30 11.48
C LEU A 75 7.12 23.87 12.20
N PRO A 76 8.06 23.07 12.73
CA PRO A 76 9.28 23.59 13.33
C PRO A 76 10.12 24.42 12.35
N ILE A 77 10.21 23.97 11.09
CA ILE A 77 10.97 24.68 10.05
C ILE A 77 10.29 26.02 9.72
N LEU A 78 8.97 26.04 9.61
CA LEU A 78 8.21 27.25 9.35
C LEU A 78 8.36 28.29 10.46
N VAL A 79 8.36 27.85 11.73
CA VAL A 79 8.56 28.77 12.88
C VAL A 79 9.97 29.34 12.88
N LEU A 80 11.00 28.52 12.64
CA LEU A 80 12.37 28.98 12.56
C LEU A 80 12.58 29.97 11.40
N LEU A 81 12.00 29.72 10.22
CA LEU A 81 12.07 30.64 9.09
C LEU A 81 11.32 31.94 9.38
N GLY A 82 10.11 31.85 9.93
CA GLY A 82 9.32 33.03 10.30
C GLY A 82 10.02 33.93 11.32
N SER A 83 10.68 33.32 12.31
CA SER A 83 11.42 34.08 13.31
C SER A 83 12.69 34.73 12.72
N ALA A 84 13.36 34.08 11.77
CA ALA A 84 14.50 34.68 11.07
C ALA A 84 14.07 35.91 10.23
N ILE A 85 12.92 35.84 9.56
CA ILE A 85 12.33 36.96 8.79
C ILE A 85 11.93 38.11 9.71
N SER A 86 11.45 37.80 10.93
CA SER A 86 11.05 38.80 11.93
C SER A 86 12.23 39.47 12.63
N GLY A 87 13.48 39.19 12.26
CA GLY A 87 14.67 39.79 12.80
C GLY A 87 15.05 39.30 14.20
N ILE A 88 14.48 38.20 14.67
CA ILE A 88 14.83 37.59 15.96
C ILE A 88 16.19 36.88 15.81
N PRO A 89 17.20 37.22 16.66
CA PRO A 89 18.57 36.72 16.50
C PRO A 89 18.72 35.27 17.06
N ILE A 90 17.99 34.29 16.46
CA ILE A 90 17.98 32.92 16.95
C ILE A 90 19.34 32.24 16.81
N VAL A 91 20.01 32.47 15.67
CA VAL A 91 21.31 31.83 15.38
C VAL A 91 22.37 32.23 16.39
N SER A 92 22.47 33.53 16.74
CA SER A 92 23.39 33.99 17.75
C SER A 92 23.04 33.49 19.15
N THR A 93 21.74 33.39 19.47
CA THR A 93 21.27 32.83 20.76
C THR A 93 21.61 31.36 20.89
N ILE A 94 21.41 30.57 19.81
CA ILE A 94 21.80 29.18 19.80
C ILE A 94 23.32 29.04 20.01
N LEU A 95 24.12 29.85 19.35
CA LEU A 95 25.58 29.79 19.47
C LEU A 95 26.12 30.23 20.84
N SER A 96 25.45 31.14 21.52
CA SER A 96 25.91 31.75 22.79
C SER A 96 25.41 31.01 24.03
N GLN A 97 24.32 30.24 23.96
CA GLN A 97 23.72 29.63 25.14
C GLN A 97 23.78 28.10 25.12
N PRO A 98 24.45 27.44 26.11
CA PRO A 98 24.55 25.98 26.18
C PRO A 98 23.18 25.32 26.36
N ILE A 99 22.22 25.98 27.01
CA ILE A 99 20.83 25.46 27.15
C ILE A 99 20.15 25.35 25.81
N ALA A 100 20.38 26.29 24.90
CA ALA A 100 19.83 26.22 23.53
C ALA A 100 20.39 25.04 22.74
N TRP A 101 21.67 24.71 22.90
CA TRP A 101 22.28 23.52 22.27
C TRP A 101 21.67 22.22 22.76
N VAL A 102 21.49 22.09 24.10
CA VAL A 102 20.89 20.87 24.68
C VAL A 102 19.44 20.72 24.25
N SER A 103 18.65 21.81 24.28
CA SER A 103 17.24 21.76 23.83
C SER A 103 17.11 21.42 22.38
N MET A 104 17.95 21.99 21.51
CA MET A 104 17.97 21.70 20.08
C MET A 104 18.37 20.25 19.81
N GLY A 105 19.44 19.76 20.45
CA GLY A 105 19.89 18.37 20.28
C GLY A 105 18.83 17.35 20.72
N LEU A 106 18.22 17.57 21.90
CA LEU A 106 17.14 16.71 22.40
C LEU A 106 15.90 16.78 21.50
N GLY A 107 15.53 17.97 21.04
CA GLY A 107 14.40 18.16 20.14
C GLY A 107 14.60 17.46 18.80
N ILE A 108 15.79 17.54 18.19
CA ILE A 108 16.12 16.83 16.95
C ILE A 108 16.09 15.30 17.18
N ALA A 109 16.59 14.80 18.29
CA ALA A 109 16.54 13.39 18.65
C ALA A 109 15.09 12.88 18.77
N LEU A 110 14.25 13.61 19.51
CA LEU A 110 12.82 13.32 19.61
C LEU A 110 12.13 13.36 18.25
N PHE A 111 12.42 14.37 17.45
CA PHE A 111 11.82 14.55 16.13
C PHE A 111 12.17 13.38 15.19
N THR A 112 13.43 12.96 15.16
CA THR A 112 13.87 11.81 14.35
C THR A 112 13.26 10.50 14.83
N PHE A 113 13.11 10.33 16.15
CA PHE A 113 12.41 9.19 16.73
C PHE A 113 10.94 9.20 16.35
N GLY A 114 10.24 10.32 16.49
CA GLY A 114 8.83 10.48 16.11
C GLY A 114 8.60 10.21 14.62
N LYS A 115 9.45 10.76 13.75
CA LYS A 115 9.41 10.49 12.30
C LYS A 115 9.58 9.01 11.99
N ARG A 116 10.51 8.31 12.64
CA ARG A 116 10.68 6.86 12.47
C ARG A 116 9.46 6.09 12.95
N TRP A 117 8.87 6.48 14.08
CA TRP A 117 7.67 5.84 14.62
C TRP A 117 6.47 6.01 13.67
N VAL A 118 6.17 7.23 13.23
CA VAL A 118 5.13 7.51 12.22
C VAL A 118 5.38 6.68 10.96
N SER A 119 6.61 6.67 10.44
CA SER A 119 6.96 5.90 9.24
C SER A 119 6.73 4.40 9.41
N ARG A 120 6.99 3.83 10.60
CA ARG A 120 6.69 2.41 10.89
C ARG A 120 5.19 2.11 10.86
N ILE A 121 4.37 2.98 11.47
CA ILE A 121 2.90 2.84 11.45
C ILE A 121 2.38 2.87 10.01
N LEU A 122 2.82 3.85 9.22
CA LEU A 122 2.41 4.01 7.84
C LEU A 122 2.88 2.84 6.95
N LYS A 123 4.11 2.36 7.12
CA LYS A 123 4.61 1.19 6.39
C LYS A 123 3.82 -0.08 6.71
N ALA A 124 3.44 -0.28 7.98
CA ALA A 124 2.63 -1.43 8.39
C ALA A 124 1.18 -1.40 7.87
N ALA A 125 0.70 -0.21 7.49
CA ALA A 125 -0.64 -0.03 6.94
C ALA A 125 -0.70 -0.12 5.41
N LYS A 126 0.44 -0.20 4.72
CA LYS A 126 0.47 -0.33 3.27
C LYS A 126 -0.25 -1.61 2.84
N PRO A 127 -1.06 -1.54 1.78
CA PRO A 127 -1.69 -2.73 1.20
C PRO A 127 -0.65 -3.75 0.77
N THR A 128 -1.01 -5.03 0.87
CA THR A 128 -0.16 -6.11 0.40
C THR A 128 -0.26 -6.20 -1.13
N PRO A 129 0.85 -6.22 -1.88
CA PRO A 129 0.80 -6.22 -3.34
C PRO A 129 0.33 -7.56 -3.94
N SER A 130 0.15 -8.62 -3.14
CA SER A 130 -0.28 -9.93 -3.62
C SER A 130 -1.80 -10.01 -3.79
N ASP A 131 -2.26 -10.61 -4.89
CA ASP A 131 -3.67 -10.94 -5.10
C ASP A 131 -4.02 -12.28 -4.45
N PRO A 132 -4.86 -12.30 -3.40
CA PRO A 132 -5.23 -13.54 -2.73
C PRO A 132 -6.12 -14.46 -3.57
N GLY A 133 -6.74 -13.94 -4.62
CA GLY A 133 -7.61 -14.71 -5.52
C GLY A 133 -6.91 -15.29 -6.75
N SER A 134 -5.66 -14.90 -7.02
CA SER A 134 -4.97 -15.24 -8.28
C SER A 134 -4.83 -16.74 -8.49
N ALA A 135 -4.54 -17.51 -7.46
CA ALA A 135 -4.38 -18.95 -7.54
C ALA A 135 -5.70 -19.65 -7.91
N LEU A 136 -6.81 -19.28 -7.25
CA LEU A 136 -8.12 -19.86 -7.53
C LEU A 136 -8.61 -19.50 -8.93
N GLU A 137 -8.37 -18.28 -9.36
CA GLU A 137 -8.74 -17.82 -10.69
C GLU A 137 -7.95 -18.53 -11.79
N MET A 138 -6.67 -18.81 -11.53
CA MET A 138 -5.84 -19.57 -12.47
C MET A 138 -6.37 -21.00 -12.65
N ILE A 139 -6.81 -21.66 -11.56
CA ILE A 139 -7.47 -22.98 -11.64
C ILE A 139 -8.76 -22.86 -12.43
N ALA A 140 -9.60 -21.85 -12.17
CA ALA A 140 -10.85 -21.64 -12.89
C ALA A 140 -10.64 -21.44 -14.40
N ILE A 141 -9.61 -20.69 -14.79
CA ILE A 141 -9.23 -20.51 -16.19
C ILE A 141 -8.79 -21.84 -16.82
N GLY A 142 -7.94 -22.61 -16.14
CA GLY A 142 -7.47 -23.91 -16.60
C GLY A 142 -8.63 -24.91 -16.78
N LEU A 143 -9.55 -25.00 -15.82
CA LEU A 143 -10.74 -25.86 -15.91
C LEU A 143 -11.63 -25.47 -17.11
N ARG A 144 -11.85 -24.18 -17.35
CA ARG A 144 -12.60 -23.70 -18.51
C ARG A 144 -11.88 -23.93 -19.83
N ALA A 145 -10.56 -24.04 -19.79
CA ALA A 145 -9.74 -24.44 -20.95
C ALA A 145 -9.72 -25.96 -21.19
N GLY A 146 -10.40 -26.76 -20.33
CA GLY A 146 -10.46 -28.21 -20.45
C GLY A 146 -9.31 -28.96 -19.77
N MET A 147 -8.52 -28.29 -18.95
CA MET A 147 -7.44 -28.94 -18.19
C MET A 147 -7.99 -29.81 -17.05
N PRO A 148 -7.34 -30.95 -16.76
CA PRO A 148 -7.66 -31.74 -15.56
C PRO A 148 -7.42 -30.93 -14.29
N LEU A 149 -8.29 -31.09 -13.29
CA LEU A 149 -8.19 -30.37 -12.02
C LEU A 149 -6.85 -30.63 -11.30
N SER A 150 -6.33 -31.85 -11.36
CA SER A 150 -5.03 -32.20 -10.75
C SER A 150 -3.89 -31.35 -11.30
N MET A 151 -3.84 -31.13 -12.60
CA MET A 151 -2.81 -30.32 -13.24
C MET A 151 -2.95 -28.83 -12.93
N THR A 152 -4.17 -28.32 -12.87
CA THR A 152 -4.42 -26.90 -12.54
C THR A 152 -4.11 -26.60 -11.07
N LYS A 153 -4.37 -27.52 -10.16
CA LYS A 153 -4.01 -27.42 -8.75
C LYS A 153 -2.49 -27.36 -8.54
N GLU A 154 -1.76 -28.22 -9.23
CA GLU A 154 -0.29 -28.24 -9.14
C GLU A 154 0.32 -26.93 -9.62
N LEU A 155 -0.17 -26.38 -10.74
CA LEU A 155 0.30 -25.09 -11.28
C LEU A 155 0.00 -23.90 -10.36
N ALA A 156 -1.14 -23.93 -9.68
CA ALA A 156 -1.59 -22.82 -8.84
C ALA A 156 -1.20 -22.96 -7.37
N ASN A 157 -0.73 -24.14 -6.94
CA ASN A 157 -0.40 -24.47 -5.55
C ASN A 157 -1.49 -24.04 -4.56
N ALA A 158 -2.76 -24.36 -4.86
CA ALA A 158 -3.90 -23.95 -4.05
C ALA A 158 -4.72 -25.15 -3.58
N GLN A 159 -5.27 -25.01 -2.36
CA GLN A 159 -6.20 -25.99 -1.78
C GLN A 159 -7.63 -25.64 -2.21
N THR A 160 -8.35 -26.59 -2.79
CA THR A 160 -9.69 -26.40 -3.34
C THR A 160 -10.69 -27.45 -2.87
N GLU A 161 -10.32 -28.30 -1.91
CA GLU A 161 -11.10 -29.47 -1.47
C GLU A 161 -12.51 -29.12 -0.99
N GLU A 162 -12.63 -28.00 -0.28
CA GLU A 162 -13.93 -27.53 0.22
C GLU A 162 -14.86 -27.11 -0.94
N LEU A 163 -14.32 -26.40 -1.92
CA LEU A 163 -15.06 -25.96 -3.11
C LEU A 163 -15.41 -27.13 -4.03
N GLU A 164 -14.55 -28.14 -4.11
CA GLU A 164 -14.84 -29.39 -4.86
C GLU A 164 -16.00 -30.16 -4.22
N THR A 165 -16.00 -30.28 -2.89
CA THR A 165 -17.10 -30.89 -2.15
C THR A 165 -18.40 -30.12 -2.35
N MET A 166 -18.34 -28.78 -2.33
CA MET A 166 -19.48 -27.93 -2.60
C MET A 166 -19.99 -28.10 -4.03
N ALA A 167 -19.11 -28.15 -5.03
CA ALA A 167 -19.46 -28.36 -6.42
C ALA A 167 -20.16 -29.73 -6.62
N GLN A 168 -19.64 -30.79 -6.01
CA GLN A 168 -20.24 -32.14 -6.06
C GLN A 168 -21.63 -32.19 -5.40
N THR A 169 -21.79 -31.46 -4.30
CA THR A 169 -23.06 -31.48 -3.54
C THR A 169 -24.14 -30.63 -4.20
N THR A 170 -23.77 -29.49 -4.79
CA THR A 170 -24.72 -28.54 -5.37
C THR A 170 -24.92 -28.72 -6.87
N GLY A 171 -24.02 -29.44 -7.55
CA GLY A 171 -23.99 -29.54 -9.01
C GLY A 171 -23.51 -28.25 -9.71
N ALA A 172 -23.05 -27.27 -8.97
CA ALA A 172 -22.54 -26.03 -9.53
C ALA A 172 -21.18 -26.24 -10.23
N PRO A 173 -20.91 -25.52 -11.36
CA PRO A 173 -19.61 -25.61 -12.00
C PRO A 173 -18.48 -25.17 -11.07
N LEU A 174 -17.51 -26.03 -10.81
CA LEU A 174 -16.37 -25.75 -9.94
C LEU A 174 -15.64 -24.47 -10.34
N ALA A 175 -15.49 -24.22 -11.63
CA ALA A 175 -14.83 -23.02 -12.14
C ALA A 175 -15.55 -21.71 -11.77
N ASP A 176 -16.86 -21.73 -11.59
CA ASP A 176 -17.63 -20.57 -11.17
C ASP A 176 -17.47 -20.35 -9.67
N LEU A 177 -17.56 -21.41 -8.86
CA LEU A 177 -17.30 -21.36 -7.41
C LEU A 177 -15.90 -20.83 -7.09
N LEU A 178 -14.89 -21.26 -7.85
CA LEU A 178 -13.52 -20.78 -7.70
C LEU A 178 -13.38 -19.28 -8.03
N THR A 179 -14.08 -18.82 -9.07
CA THR A 179 -14.08 -17.40 -9.44
C THR A 179 -14.77 -16.54 -8.38
N ASP A 180 -15.92 -16.97 -7.88
CA ASP A 180 -16.67 -16.27 -6.84
C ASP A 180 -15.87 -16.23 -5.53
N GLN A 181 -15.20 -17.32 -5.17
CA GLN A 181 -14.33 -17.36 -3.99
C GLN A 181 -13.10 -16.46 -4.17
N ALA A 182 -12.51 -16.40 -5.35
CA ALA A 182 -11.41 -15.48 -5.63
C ALA A 182 -11.83 -14.02 -5.45
N GLU A 183 -13.03 -13.65 -5.92
CA GLU A 183 -13.60 -12.31 -5.73
C GLU A 183 -13.88 -12.02 -4.25
N ASN A 184 -14.44 -12.96 -3.51
CA ASN A 184 -14.69 -12.84 -2.07
C ASN A 184 -13.38 -12.63 -1.28
N LEU A 185 -12.30 -13.34 -1.63
CA LEU A 185 -10.99 -13.15 -1.02
C LEU A 185 -10.45 -11.73 -1.27
N ARG A 186 -10.59 -11.22 -2.50
CA ARG A 186 -10.20 -9.84 -2.86
C ARG A 186 -10.98 -8.79 -2.08
N LEU A 187 -12.31 -8.93 -2.00
CA LEU A 187 -13.18 -8.03 -1.23
C LEU A 187 -12.82 -8.05 0.27
N THR A 188 -12.57 -9.24 0.81
CA THR A 188 -12.16 -9.41 2.20
C THR A 188 -10.81 -8.75 2.46
N GLN A 189 -9.84 -8.93 1.55
CA GLN A 189 -8.53 -8.30 1.66
C GLN A 189 -8.63 -6.77 1.55
N ALA A 190 -9.36 -6.25 0.57
CA ALA A 190 -9.58 -4.81 0.42
C ALA A 190 -10.21 -4.19 1.67
N THR A 191 -11.18 -4.89 2.28
CA THR A 191 -11.80 -4.46 3.55
C THR A 191 -10.80 -4.44 4.71
N LYS A 192 -9.94 -5.46 4.81
CA LYS A 192 -8.86 -5.53 5.81
C LYS A 192 -7.86 -4.38 5.62
N ASP A 193 -7.48 -4.11 4.38
CA ASP A 193 -6.53 -3.05 4.05
C ASP A 193 -7.12 -1.65 4.34
N ARG A 194 -8.40 -1.41 3.99
CA ARG A 194 -9.12 -0.18 4.39
C ARG A 194 -9.15 0.00 5.91
N LYS A 195 -9.44 -1.06 6.69
CA LYS A 195 -9.39 -1.03 8.15
C LYS A 195 -7.99 -0.74 8.69
N ARG A 196 -6.93 -1.34 8.11
CA ARG A 196 -5.54 -1.06 8.48
C ARG A 196 -5.17 0.41 8.26
N ILE A 197 -5.55 0.98 7.12
CA ILE A 197 -5.31 2.38 6.78
C ILE A 197 -6.06 3.31 7.74
N SER A 198 -7.34 3.07 7.99
CA SER A 198 -8.15 3.83 8.94
C SER A 198 -7.55 3.79 10.35
N ASN A 199 -7.18 2.62 10.84
CA ASN A 199 -6.53 2.46 12.13
C ASN A 199 -5.16 3.16 12.19
N ALA A 200 -4.41 3.17 11.10
CA ALA A 200 -3.13 3.88 11.03
C ALA A 200 -3.32 5.39 11.13
N SER A 201 -4.38 5.95 10.54
CA SER A 201 -4.73 7.36 10.65
C SER A 201 -4.88 7.79 12.09
N VAL A 202 -5.58 6.99 12.91
CA VAL A 202 -5.74 7.26 14.35
C VAL A 202 -4.43 7.02 15.11
N LYS A 203 -3.72 5.92 14.83
CA LYS A 203 -2.47 5.58 15.52
C LYS A 203 -1.35 6.59 15.30
N VAL A 204 -1.33 7.28 14.17
CA VAL A 204 -0.35 8.34 13.87
C VAL A 204 -0.51 9.56 14.79
N LEU A 205 -1.70 9.80 15.34
CA LEU A 205 -1.93 10.90 16.27
C LEU A 205 -1.10 10.76 17.58
N TRP A 206 -0.84 9.54 18.03
CA TRP A 206 -0.05 9.28 19.24
C TRP A 206 1.40 9.78 19.13
N PRO A 207 2.21 9.38 18.15
CA PRO A 207 3.57 9.92 18.00
C PRO A 207 3.57 11.42 17.67
N LEU A 208 2.54 11.93 16.97
CA LEU A 208 2.42 13.36 16.69
C LEU A 208 2.22 14.17 17.98
N GLY A 209 1.31 13.73 18.88
CA GLY A 209 1.05 14.42 20.14
C GLY A 209 2.16 14.21 21.19
N LEU A 210 2.57 12.96 21.43
CA LEU A 210 3.47 12.62 22.53
C LEU A 210 4.95 12.89 22.25
N VAL A 211 5.37 12.86 20.99
CA VAL A 211 6.78 12.95 20.61
C VAL A 211 7.07 14.19 19.78
N ILE A 212 6.30 14.43 18.73
CA ILE A 212 6.59 15.52 17.79
C ILE A 212 6.24 16.88 18.39
N LEU A 213 5.16 16.96 19.20
CA LEU A 213 4.81 18.22 19.87
C LEU A 213 5.87 18.65 20.91
N PRO A 214 6.35 17.80 21.85
CA PRO A 214 7.46 18.17 22.71
C PRO A 214 8.75 18.47 21.92
N ALA A 215 9.02 17.72 20.85
CA ALA A 215 10.16 18.00 19.97
C ALA A 215 10.06 19.41 19.36
N PHE A 216 8.88 19.82 18.91
CA PHE A 216 8.62 21.14 18.38
C PHE A 216 8.83 22.23 19.43
N VAL A 217 8.36 22.02 20.65
CA VAL A 217 8.61 22.99 21.78
C VAL A 217 10.11 23.15 22.00
N LEU A 218 10.88 22.07 22.06
CA LEU A 218 12.32 22.09 22.29
C LEU A 218 13.12 22.69 21.12
N THR A 219 12.70 22.45 19.87
CA THR A 219 13.45 22.92 18.70
C THR A 219 13.07 24.30 18.22
N ALA A 220 11.86 24.76 18.50
CA ALA A 220 11.36 26.05 18.00
C ALA A 220 11.02 27.02 19.11
N ILE A 221 10.19 26.64 20.09
CA ILE A 221 9.68 27.58 21.10
C ILE A 221 10.78 27.98 22.09
N VAL A 222 11.56 27.01 22.57
CA VAL A 222 12.65 27.31 23.56
C VAL A 222 13.70 28.22 22.95
N PRO A 223 14.29 27.99 21.78
CA PRO A 223 15.28 28.91 21.19
C PRO A 223 14.71 30.31 20.90
N VAL A 224 13.48 30.39 20.41
CA VAL A 224 12.81 31.68 20.13
C VAL A 224 12.56 32.45 21.45
N GLY A 225 12.06 31.77 22.46
CA GLY A 225 11.83 32.37 23.78
C GLY A 225 13.13 32.91 24.41
N LEU A 226 14.23 32.14 24.35
CA LEU A 226 15.54 32.58 24.83
C LEU A 226 16.08 33.78 24.04
N ALA A 227 15.87 33.79 22.69
CA ALA A 227 16.29 34.93 21.87
C ALA A 227 15.52 36.21 22.20
N MET A 228 14.21 36.09 22.46
CA MET A 228 13.39 37.26 22.87
C MET A 228 13.77 37.79 24.26
N LEU A 229 14.15 36.94 25.21
CA LEU A 229 14.61 37.33 26.52
C LEU A 229 15.99 38.04 26.49
N ASN A 230 16.86 37.61 25.55
CA ASN A 230 18.20 38.17 25.39
C ASN A 230 18.23 39.45 24.53
N SER A 231 17.15 39.74 23.80
CA SER A 231 17.05 40.95 22.96
C SER A 231 16.60 42.20 23.74
N LYS A 232 16.33 42.07 25.04
CA LYS A 232 16.10 43.20 25.97
C LYS A 232 17.40 43.60 26.68
#